data_b03d98670010733920dfc50183a057bb
#
_entry.id   b03d98670010733920dfc50183a057bb
#
_cell.length_a   1.000
_cell.length_b   1.000
_cell.length_c   1.000
_cell.angle_alpha   90.00
_cell.angle_beta   90.00
_cell.angle_gamma   90.00
#
_symmetry.space_group_name_H-M   'P 1'
#
loop_
_entity.id
_entity.type
_entity.pdbx_description
1 polymer ?
#
loop_
_entity_poly.entity_id
_entity_poly.type
_entity_poly.pdbx_seq_one_letter_code
_entity_poly.pdbx_strand_id
1 'polypeptide(L)'
;MKKEMIKIPANIKYLTEREKFIEEFGKPFELPNGILNKEIPGCGATTVALTDEHKTIICSPRNELLKNKHEQYPDTLLVIGGVDTKEIEAYLQTAELPKILVSYDSVYKLIGCIKYKSDWRVVVDEFQCLLADSSFKSEIELHFLDNSRSFPYVTFLSATPILDKYLEQIDHFKDMNYYQLDWEEKDIVRVYRERTKNPINAALEIVRYYQNGNYPSVYVNGERIYSKECVIFLNSVNNIVNIIKQTELNPEEVNIIVGNSDDNDRQIARIGEGFKRGRIPLKGETHKKFTFCTSTAYAGCDFYSTNAATFVISDCNRPNTAVDIATELVQIAGRQRLACNPFRQFLTFIYNVNAEEVEQEAFNEHLCRKVNVTLDEIRDNNNAGEALRAKRIKDFRRIPDNVKYQDSYTMYDELKGEFVFNRLAYVNEQYCFDVQKFNYQNGVIVKKLLQDSSFDVSENQTYAVYQEQLKHLIKKEPFVDRMQAYCEYRAKQGLIVNLAMSTLESKYPELRYYYEALGVDRIKALNYKEKKLLNEIHIMKTKNKIRHELHGTIHIGDRILTTDIQQTLRVVYDRLGIDKSPKATDLNEFFEIHPVKIPTANGRKNGFEIRGI
;
A
#
# COMPACT_ATOMS: atom_id res chain seq x y z
N MET A 1 27.31 2.81 -17.71
CA MET A 1 27.97 2.35 -16.46
C MET A 1 28.21 0.84 -16.53
N LYS A 2 29.41 0.33 -16.16
CA LYS A 2 29.67 -1.12 -16.15
C LYS A 2 29.12 -1.72 -14.86
N LYS A 3 28.21 -2.69 -14.97
CA LYS A 3 27.60 -3.38 -13.83
C LYS A 3 28.32 -4.70 -13.56
N GLU A 4 28.71 -4.91 -12.31
CA GLU A 4 29.24 -6.16 -11.80
C GLU A 4 28.15 -6.92 -11.05
N MET A 5 27.87 -8.17 -11.46
CA MET A 5 26.86 -9.02 -10.85
C MET A 5 27.49 -9.88 -9.76
N ILE A 6 26.92 -9.83 -8.56
CA ILE A 6 27.33 -10.66 -7.42
C ILE A 6 26.21 -11.68 -7.18
N LYS A 7 26.46 -12.94 -7.53
CA LYS A 7 25.48 -14.02 -7.34
C LYS A 7 25.38 -14.39 -5.84
N ILE A 8 24.15 -14.46 -5.35
CA ILE A 8 23.84 -14.88 -3.98
C ILE A 8 23.08 -16.21 -4.03
N PRO A 9 23.69 -17.31 -3.55
CA PRO A 9 23.08 -18.64 -3.59
C PRO A 9 21.79 -18.75 -2.76
N ALA A 10 20.93 -19.71 -3.11
CA ALA A 10 19.61 -19.92 -2.49
C ALA A 10 19.64 -20.20 -0.98
N ASN A 11 20.74 -20.76 -0.46
CA ASN A 11 20.93 -21.02 0.97
C ASN A 11 21.19 -19.75 1.81
N ILE A 12 21.54 -18.62 1.16
CA ILE A 12 21.80 -17.31 1.81
C ILE A 12 20.56 -16.44 1.64
N LYS A 13 19.92 -16.05 2.75
CA LYS A 13 18.73 -15.18 2.75
C LYS A 13 19.02 -13.74 3.17
N TYR A 14 20.08 -13.54 3.96
CA TYR A 14 20.48 -12.24 4.46
C TYR A 14 21.99 -12.04 4.31
N LEU A 15 22.41 -10.83 3.96
CA LEU A 15 23.83 -10.45 3.87
C LEU A 15 24.57 -10.54 5.22
N THR A 16 23.84 -10.62 6.31
CA THR A 16 24.34 -10.77 7.68
C THR A 16 24.67 -12.22 8.06
N GLU A 17 24.39 -13.21 7.21
CA GLU A 17 24.67 -14.62 7.46
C GLU A 17 26.16 -14.93 7.24
N ARG A 18 27.01 -14.35 8.11
CA ARG A 18 28.47 -14.34 7.99
C ARG A 18 29.08 -15.72 7.73
N GLU A 19 28.62 -16.73 8.47
CA GLU A 19 29.17 -18.11 8.36
C GLU A 19 28.92 -18.69 6.96
N LYS A 20 27.72 -18.54 6.43
CA LYS A 20 27.36 -19.00 5.08
C LYS A 20 28.16 -18.29 3.99
N PHE A 21 28.41 -16.98 4.14
CA PHE A 21 29.27 -16.25 3.21
C PHE A 21 30.72 -16.73 3.25
N ILE A 22 31.25 -17.01 4.44
CA ILE A 22 32.60 -17.57 4.59
C ILE A 22 32.69 -18.95 3.95
N GLU A 23 31.67 -19.79 4.12
CA GLU A 23 31.60 -21.14 3.57
C GLU A 23 31.58 -21.11 2.03
N GLU A 24 30.78 -20.19 1.43
CA GLU A 24 30.59 -20.08 -0.02
C GLU A 24 31.68 -19.27 -0.72
N PHE A 25 32.12 -18.15 -0.12
CA PHE A 25 33.00 -17.17 -0.76
C PHE A 25 34.38 -17.02 -0.06
N GLY A 26 34.63 -17.73 1.03
CA GLY A 26 35.87 -17.67 1.81
C GLY A 26 36.01 -16.42 2.71
N LYS A 27 35.04 -15.51 2.68
CA LYS A 27 34.99 -14.27 3.50
C LYS A 27 33.56 -13.82 3.74
N PRO A 28 33.32 -13.04 4.82
CA PRO A 28 32.01 -12.43 5.03
C PRO A 28 31.68 -11.41 3.92
N PHE A 29 30.38 -11.10 3.76
CA PHE A 29 29.97 -10.04 2.84
C PHE A 29 30.48 -8.68 3.32
N GLU A 30 31.10 -7.94 2.42
CA GLU A 30 31.53 -6.57 2.62
C GLU A 30 30.83 -5.64 1.65
N LEU A 31 30.44 -4.45 2.13
CA LEU A 31 29.85 -3.42 1.28
C LEU A 31 30.91 -2.89 0.31
N PRO A 32 30.65 -2.87 -1.01
CA PRO A 32 31.62 -2.38 -1.99
C PRO A 32 31.72 -0.86 -2.01
N ASN A 33 32.82 -0.32 -2.48
CA ASN A 33 32.96 1.10 -2.76
C ASN A 33 32.30 1.45 -4.11
N GLY A 34 31.20 2.21 -4.09
CA GLY A 34 30.41 2.54 -5.26
C GLY A 34 28.91 2.38 -5.03
N ILE A 35 28.16 2.12 -6.08
CA ILE A 35 26.70 1.90 -6.03
C ILE A 35 26.44 0.41 -5.82
N LEU A 36 25.63 0.07 -4.84
CA LEU A 36 25.17 -1.30 -4.60
C LEU A 36 23.64 -1.39 -4.75
N ASN A 37 23.19 -2.01 -5.84
CA ASN A 37 21.82 -2.48 -5.96
C ASN A 37 21.65 -3.79 -5.19
N LYS A 38 20.99 -3.70 -4.05
CA LYS A 38 20.74 -4.87 -3.18
C LYS A 38 19.54 -5.72 -3.64
N GLU A 39 18.74 -5.24 -4.61
CA GLU A 39 17.56 -5.88 -5.23
C GLU A 39 16.43 -6.22 -4.25
N ILE A 40 16.75 -6.73 -3.06
CA ILE A 40 15.76 -7.12 -2.06
C ILE A 40 15.76 -6.12 -0.91
N PRO A 41 14.63 -5.43 -0.63
CA PRO A 41 14.49 -4.63 0.58
C PRO A 41 14.62 -5.49 1.84
N GLY A 42 15.42 -5.02 2.81
CA GLY A 42 15.58 -5.72 4.10
C GLY A 42 16.52 -6.92 4.07
N CYS A 43 17.37 -7.08 3.04
CA CYS A 43 18.38 -8.15 2.96
C CYS A 43 19.53 -8.02 3.99
N GLY A 44 19.54 -7.00 4.85
CA GLY A 44 20.52 -6.83 5.92
C GLY A 44 21.73 -5.97 5.58
N ALA A 45 21.79 -5.30 4.42
CA ALA A 45 22.96 -4.49 4.01
C ALA A 45 23.32 -3.38 5.02
N THR A 46 22.34 -2.63 5.52
CA THR A 46 22.56 -1.60 6.56
C THR A 46 23.03 -2.22 7.88
N THR A 47 22.57 -3.44 8.20
CA THR A 47 23.01 -4.18 9.39
C THR A 47 24.46 -4.61 9.24
N VAL A 48 24.91 -5.03 8.05
CA VAL A 48 26.34 -5.29 7.79
C VAL A 48 27.18 -4.07 8.14
N ALA A 49 26.78 -2.87 7.69
CA ALA A 49 27.49 -1.63 8.00
C ALA A 49 27.56 -1.31 9.51
N LEU A 50 26.51 -1.68 10.26
CA LEU A 50 26.45 -1.47 11.72
C LEU A 50 27.30 -2.48 12.51
N THR A 51 27.49 -3.69 11.98
CA THR A 51 28.13 -4.81 12.70
C THR A 51 29.51 -5.17 12.18
N ASP A 52 29.98 -4.53 11.10
CA ASP A 52 31.33 -4.74 10.59
C ASP A 52 32.43 -4.08 11.48
N GLU A 53 33.68 -4.36 11.19
CA GLU A 53 34.84 -3.91 11.96
C GLU A 53 35.40 -2.53 11.46
N HIS A 54 34.54 -1.70 10.85
CA HIS A 54 34.97 -0.40 10.32
C HIS A 54 34.28 0.75 11.03
N LYS A 55 34.97 1.88 11.15
CA LYS A 55 34.34 3.16 11.52
C LYS A 55 33.38 3.55 10.41
N THR A 56 32.09 3.68 10.72
CA THR A 56 31.06 3.80 9.69
C THR A 56 30.13 4.97 9.97
N ILE A 57 29.84 5.73 8.91
CA ILE A 57 28.79 6.76 8.88
C ILE A 57 27.67 6.24 8.01
N ILE A 58 26.49 6.09 8.56
CA ILE A 58 25.30 5.66 7.83
C ILE A 58 24.38 6.85 7.65
N CYS A 59 24.23 7.27 6.40
CA CYS A 59 23.41 8.41 6.00
C CYS A 59 22.04 7.90 5.52
N SER A 60 20.95 8.52 5.99
CA SER A 60 19.60 8.17 5.52
C SER A 60 18.74 9.43 5.36
N PRO A 61 17.81 9.45 4.39
CA PRO A 61 16.92 10.58 4.17
C PRO A 61 15.79 10.67 5.20
N ARG A 62 15.57 9.63 6.01
CA ARG A 62 14.41 9.50 6.91
C ARG A 62 14.84 9.40 8.37
N ASN A 63 14.47 10.41 9.17
CA ASN A 63 14.81 10.47 10.60
C ASN A 63 14.23 9.28 11.39
N GLU A 64 13.02 8.83 11.07
CA GLU A 64 12.38 7.73 11.78
C GLU A 64 13.12 6.40 11.57
N LEU A 65 13.70 6.19 10.38
CA LEU A 65 14.56 5.04 10.12
C LEU A 65 15.82 5.09 10.98
N LEU A 66 16.46 6.25 11.08
CA LEU A 66 17.67 6.45 11.89
C LEU A 66 17.39 6.23 13.38
N LYS A 67 16.27 6.76 13.90
CA LYS A 67 15.84 6.55 15.29
C LYS A 67 15.59 5.07 15.59
N ASN A 68 14.87 4.39 14.72
CA ASN A 68 14.58 2.95 14.87
C ASN A 68 15.89 2.13 14.85
N LYS A 69 16.86 2.49 14.01
CA LYS A 69 18.18 1.84 14.00
C LYS A 69 18.98 2.16 15.26
N HIS A 70 18.91 3.37 15.75
CA HIS A 70 19.57 3.76 17.01
C HIS A 70 18.99 2.99 18.22
N GLU A 71 17.67 2.82 18.28
CA GLU A 71 17.02 1.99 19.30
C GLU A 71 17.48 0.51 19.26
N GLN A 72 17.70 -0.03 18.05
CA GLN A 72 18.22 -1.39 17.86
C GLN A 72 19.73 -1.52 18.17
N TYR A 73 20.48 -0.43 17.97
CA TYR A 73 21.93 -0.35 18.16
C TYR A 73 22.27 0.87 19.04
N PRO A 74 22.08 0.79 20.38
CA PRO A 74 22.19 1.94 21.29
C PRO A 74 23.62 2.54 21.38
N ASP A 75 24.64 1.76 21.03
CA ASP A 75 26.03 2.21 21.03
C ASP A 75 26.38 3.14 19.85
N THR A 76 25.45 3.37 18.92
CA THR A 76 25.61 4.29 17.80
C THR A 76 25.38 5.74 18.26
N LEU A 77 25.95 6.71 17.54
CA LEU A 77 25.58 8.11 17.69
C LEU A 77 24.51 8.49 16.67
N LEU A 78 23.39 9.05 17.13
CA LEU A 78 22.32 9.58 16.26
C LEU A 78 22.49 11.08 16.03
N VAL A 79 22.81 11.49 14.79
CA VAL A 79 23.00 12.89 14.40
C VAL A 79 21.86 13.34 13.48
N ILE A 80 20.87 13.97 14.08
CA ILE A 80 19.73 14.60 13.39
C ILE A 80 19.64 16.08 13.77
N GLY A 81 18.61 16.80 13.35
CA GLY A 81 18.44 18.21 13.71
C GLY A 81 18.58 18.45 15.21
N GLY A 82 19.34 19.48 15.60
CA GLY A 82 19.54 19.87 17.01
C GLY A 82 20.79 19.30 17.70
N VAL A 83 21.46 18.28 17.17
CA VAL A 83 22.70 17.73 17.74
C VAL A 83 23.87 18.72 17.56
N ASP A 84 24.62 18.96 18.63
CA ASP A 84 25.79 19.85 18.65
C ASP A 84 27.08 19.10 18.23
N THR A 85 28.03 19.83 17.63
CA THR A 85 29.37 19.30 17.27
C THR A 85 30.16 18.80 18.48
N LYS A 86 29.96 19.40 19.66
CA LYS A 86 30.59 18.92 20.92
C LYS A 86 30.15 17.52 21.31
N GLU A 87 28.91 17.18 21.09
CA GLU A 87 28.39 15.82 21.33
C GLU A 87 29.03 14.82 20.39
N ILE A 88 29.21 15.20 19.13
CA ILE A 88 29.91 14.39 18.12
C ILE A 88 31.37 14.17 18.55
N GLU A 89 32.07 15.21 18.93
CA GLU A 89 33.47 15.13 19.36
C GLU A 89 33.64 14.28 20.63
N ALA A 90 32.74 14.41 21.61
CA ALA A 90 32.76 13.59 22.82
C ALA A 90 32.57 12.08 22.50
N TYR A 91 31.63 11.74 21.62
CA TYR A 91 31.44 10.37 21.18
C TYR A 91 32.67 9.81 20.46
N LEU A 92 33.26 10.59 19.54
CA LEU A 92 34.46 10.18 18.80
C LEU A 92 35.69 9.94 19.68
N GLN A 93 35.76 10.57 20.87
CA GLN A 93 36.85 10.37 21.85
C GLN A 93 36.68 9.08 22.67
N THR A 94 35.44 8.61 22.82
CA THR A 94 35.12 7.48 23.74
C THR A 94 34.86 6.18 23.02
N ALA A 95 34.36 6.22 21.77
CA ALA A 95 34.02 5.03 21.01
C ALA A 95 35.26 4.39 20.35
N GLU A 96 35.52 3.11 20.64
CA GLU A 96 36.60 2.33 19.99
C GLU A 96 36.32 2.16 18.50
N LEU A 97 35.10 1.76 18.17
CA LEU A 97 34.63 1.52 16.80
C LEU A 97 33.37 2.36 16.52
N PRO A 98 33.52 3.67 16.25
CA PRO A 98 32.37 4.55 16.15
C PRO A 98 31.46 4.22 14.97
N LYS A 99 30.15 4.15 15.23
CA LYS A 99 29.08 4.00 14.28
C LYS A 99 28.14 5.19 14.41
N ILE A 100 28.00 5.99 13.34
CA ILE A 100 27.22 7.22 13.33
C ILE A 100 26.04 7.06 12.38
N LEU A 101 24.86 7.34 12.89
CA LEU A 101 23.60 7.40 12.12
C LEU A 101 23.27 8.88 11.88
N VAL A 102 23.18 9.33 10.65
CA VAL A 102 23.04 10.76 10.33
C VAL A 102 22.03 11.00 9.21
N SER A 103 21.22 12.06 9.35
CA SER A 103 20.36 12.54 8.25
C SER A 103 21.19 13.25 7.18
N TYR A 104 20.76 13.20 5.91
CA TYR A 104 21.44 13.92 4.83
C TYR A 104 21.65 15.39 5.15
N ASP A 105 20.65 16.04 5.76
CA ASP A 105 20.66 17.44 6.17
C ASP A 105 21.72 17.76 7.24
N SER A 106 22.20 16.76 7.99
CA SER A 106 23.10 16.95 9.15
C SER A 106 24.55 16.48 8.90
N VAL A 107 24.84 15.86 7.74
CA VAL A 107 26.18 15.33 7.43
C VAL A 107 27.27 16.39 7.51
N TYR A 108 26.99 17.64 7.13
CA TYR A 108 27.95 18.74 7.20
C TYR A 108 28.58 18.93 8.60
N LYS A 109 27.84 18.57 9.68
CA LYS A 109 28.33 18.64 11.05
C LYS A 109 29.48 17.68 11.33
N LEU A 110 29.48 16.52 10.65
CA LEU A 110 30.51 15.50 10.79
C LEU A 110 31.81 15.87 10.10
N ILE A 111 31.73 16.58 8.97
CA ILE A 111 32.87 16.87 8.10
C ILE A 111 33.99 17.59 8.86
N GLY A 112 33.64 18.52 9.76
CA GLY A 112 34.60 19.27 10.59
C GLY A 112 35.13 18.48 11.78
N CYS A 113 34.38 17.50 12.27
CA CYS A 113 34.77 16.70 13.46
C CYS A 113 35.67 15.52 13.10
N ILE A 114 35.65 15.03 11.86
CA ILE A 114 36.40 13.85 11.41
C ILE A 114 37.75 14.28 10.78
N LYS A 115 38.83 13.98 11.47
CA LYS A 115 40.19 14.37 11.05
C LYS A 115 40.74 13.47 9.92
N TYR A 116 40.60 12.16 10.04
CA TYR A 116 41.16 11.16 9.10
C TYR A 116 40.01 10.44 8.37
N LYS A 117 39.57 11.03 7.26
CA LYS A 117 38.44 10.52 6.46
C LYS A 117 38.73 9.17 5.77
N SER A 118 40.01 8.85 5.58
CA SER A 118 40.48 7.55 5.04
C SER A 118 40.11 6.36 5.92
N ASP A 119 39.93 6.58 7.23
CA ASP A 119 39.63 5.52 8.19
C ASP A 119 38.15 5.17 8.26
N TRP A 120 37.31 5.91 7.53
CA TRP A 120 35.86 5.84 7.61
C TRP A 120 35.25 5.29 6.33
N ARG A 121 34.21 4.49 6.51
CA ARG A 121 33.28 4.11 5.46
C ARG A 121 32.02 4.94 5.57
N VAL A 122 31.53 5.45 4.45
CA VAL A 122 30.23 6.15 4.36
C VAL A 122 29.26 5.24 3.63
N VAL A 123 28.10 5.03 4.22
CA VAL A 123 27.02 4.24 3.64
C VAL A 123 25.80 5.14 3.46
N VAL A 124 25.39 5.36 2.23
CA VAL A 124 24.24 6.19 1.87
C VAL A 124 23.06 5.27 1.59
N ASP A 125 22.24 5.06 2.61
CA ASP A 125 21.08 4.17 2.50
C ASP A 125 19.91 4.88 1.82
N GLU A 126 19.15 4.13 1.01
CA GLU A 126 18.01 4.60 0.22
C GLU A 126 18.38 5.81 -0.68
N PHE A 127 19.53 5.73 -1.37
CA PHE A 127 20.07 6.84 -2.17
C PHE A 127 19.17 7.28 -3.34
N GLN A 128 18.20 6.46 -3.77
CA GLN A 128 17.19 6.88 -4.76
C GLN A 128 16.36 8.08 -4.27
N CYS A 129 16.25 8.28 -2.96
CA CYS A 129 15.59 9.46 -2.40
C CYS A 129 16.30 10.77 -2.75
N LEU A 130 17.62 10.75 -3.04
CA LEU A 130 18.34 11.93 -3.51
C LEU A 130 17.73 12.51 -4.79
N LEU A 131 17.21 11.68 -5.68
CA LEU A 131 16.49 12.13 -6.85
C LEU A 131 15.02 12.39 -6.57
N ALA A 132 14.34 11.50 -5.88
CA ALA A 132 12.91 11.60 -5.65
C ALA A 132 12.52 12.83 -4.80
N ASP A 133 13.32 13.15 -3.75
CA ASP A 133 13.08 14.28 -2.86
C ASP A 133 13.64 15.62 -3.40
N SER A 134 14.39 15.61 -4.50
CA SER A 134 15.09 16.82 -4.99
C SER A 134 14.18 17.90 -5.57
N SER A 135 12.88 17.63 -5.74
CA SER A 135 11.90 18.67 -6.07
C SER A 135 11.80 19.79 -5.01
N PHE A 136 12.19 19.51 -3.75
CA PHE A 136 12.13 20.45 -2.63
C PHE A 136 13.39 20.48 -1.76
N LYS A 137 14.40 19.62 -2.04
CA LYS A 137 15.65 19.52 -1.26
C LYS A 137 16.90 19.46 -2.12
N SER A 138 16.84 19.78 -3.40
CA SER A 138 17.96 19.56 -4.32
C SER A 138 19.27 20.23 -3.90
N GLU A 139 19.23 21.41 -3.23
CA GLU A 139 20.43 22.07 -2.71
C GLU A 139 21.08 21.27 -1.59
N ILE A 140 20.25 20.80 -0.64
CA ILE A 140 20.72 19.99 0.50
C ILE A 140 21.36 18.70 0.00
N GLU A 141 20.73 18.06 -0.98
CA GLU A 141 21.16 16.79 -1.55
C GLU A 141 22.44 16.94 -2.39
N LEU A 142 22.60 18.04 -3.13
CA LEU A 142 23.85 18.36 -3.81
C LEU A 142 24.99 18.62 -2.82
N HIS A 143 24.74 19.41 -1.77
CA HIS A 143 25.74 19.63 -0.72
C HIS A 143 26.09 18.33 0.01
N PHE A 144 25.11 17.46 0.24
CA PHE A 144 25.36 16.13 0.79
C PHE A 144 26.25 15.28 -0.12
N LEU A 145 25.98 15.26 -1.41
CA LEU A 145 26.80 14.54 -2.40
C LEU A 145 28.22 15.09 -2.46
N ASP A 146 28.40 16.42 -2.46
CA ASP A 146 29.73 17.05 -2.42
C ASP A 146 30.50 16.70 -1.15
N ASN A 147 29.83 16.71 -0.01
CA ASN A 147 30.41 16.31 1.28
C ASN A 147 30.82 14.83 1.28
N SER A 148 30.01 13.95 0.71
CA SER A 148 30.31 12.52 0.66
C SER A 148 31.57 12.20 -0.15
N ARG A 149 31.85 12.97 -1.22
CA ARG A 149 33.09 12.86 -2.02
C ARG A 149 34.38 13.08 -1.24
N SER A 150 34.29 13.75 -0.11
CA SER A 150 35.48 13.95 0.76
C SER A 150 35.97 12.67 1.42
N PHE A 151 35.18 11.60 1.39
CA PHE A 151 35.55 10.27 1.89
C PHE A 151 35.95 9.37 0.74
N PRO A 152 37.06 8.63 0.83
CA PRO A 152 37.53 7.76 -0.25
C PRO A 152 36.70 6.46 -0.39
N TYR A 153 35.92 6.12 0.61
CA TYR A 153 35.11 4.89 0.64
C TYR A 153 33.64 5.22 0.89
N VAL A 154 32.85 5.19 -0.17
CA VAL A 154 31.41 5.50 -0.11
C VAL A 154 30.60 4.41 -0.81
N THR A 155 29.59 3.87 -0.11
CA THR A 155 28.64 2.92 -0.68
C THR A 155 27.26 3.56 -0.76
N PHE A 156 26.71 3.70 -1.97
CA PHE A 156 25.32 4.11 -2.20
C PHE A 156 24.43 2.88 -2.28
N LEU A 157 23.58 2.67 -1.28
CA LEU A 157 22.72 1.49 -1.14
C LEU A 157 21.29 1.78 -1.61
N SER A 158 20.73 0.88 -2.39
CA SER A 158 19.28 0.81 -2.62
C SER A 158 18.86 -0.58 -3.08
N ALA A 159 17.62 -0.97 -2.77
CA ALA A 159 16.96 -2.10 -3.43
C ALA A 159 16.33 -1.68 -4.77
N THR A 160 16.09 -0.39 -4.94
CA THR A 160 15.47 0.24 -6.10
C THR A 160 16.29 1.47 -6.50
N PRO A 161 17.50 1.29 -7.04
CA PRO A 161 18.41 2.40 -7.34
C PRO A 161 17.83 3.34 -8.39
N ILE A 162 18.36 4.55 -8.43
CA ILE A 162 18.09 5.50 -9.52
C ILE A 162 18.39 4.84 -10.86
N LEU A 163 17.47 4.93 -11.83
CA LEU A 163 17.63 4.33 -13.14
C LEU A 163 18.84 4.91 -13.87
N ASP A 164 19.52 4.08 -14.67
CA ASP A 164 20.75 4.45 -15.38
C ASP A 164 20.62 5.76 -16.18
N LYS A 165 19.48 5.96 -16.86
CA LYS A 165 19.20 7.17 -17.65
C LYS A 165 19.25 8.48 -16.85
N TYR A 166 19.04 8.42 -15.53
CA TYR A 166 19.17 9.56 -14.64
C TYR A 166 20.55 9.60 -13.97
N LEU A 167 21.07 8.43 -13.54
CA LEU A 167 22.40 8.34 -12.93
C LEU A 167 23.48 8.92 -13.82
N GLU A 168 23.44 8.62 -15.12
CA GLU A 168 24.40 9.10 -16.12
C GLU A 168 24.35 10.62 -16.31
N GLN A 169 23.28 11.27 -15.90
CA GLN A 169 23.16 12.73 -15.96
C GLN A 169 23.66 13.43 -14.69
N ILE A 170 23.88 12.71 -13.59
CA ILE A 170 24.35 13.26 -12.31
C ILE A 170 25.86 13.01 -12.20
N ASP A 171 26.67 14.09 -12.26
CA ASP A 171 28.13 14.01 -12.31
C ASP A 171 28.76 13.25 -11.14
N HIS A 172 28.06 13.16 -10.00
CA HIS A 172 28.52 12.43 -8.83
C HIS A 172 28.60 10.92 -9.04
N PHE A 173 27.83 10.37 -9.96
CA PHE A 173 27.72 8.92 -10.19
C PHE A 173 28.39 8.42 -11.47
N LYS A 174 28.83 9.31 -12.37
CA LYS A 174 29.33 8.93 -13.72
C LYS A 174 30.46 7.90 -13.71
N ASP A 175 31.40 8.05 -12.79
CA ASP A 175 32.61 7.22 -12.74
C ASP A 175 32.58 6.20 -11.59
N MET A 176 31.44 6.00 -10.95
CA MET A 176 31.32 5.04 -9.86
C MET A 176 31.20 3.60 -10.38
N ASN A 177 31.79 2.67 -9.65
CA ASN A 177 31.52 1.25 -9.83
C ASN A 177 30.06 0.95 -9.48
N TYR A 178 29.44 0.04 -10.21
CA TYR A 178 28.06 -0.39 -9.95
C TYR A 178 28.03 -1.90 -9.73
N TYR A 179 27.54 -2.31 -8.58
CA TYR A 179 27.38 -3.70 -8.17
C TYR A 179 25.90 -4.01 -8.05
N GLN A 180 25.51 -5.20 -8.52
CA GLN A 180 24.14 -5.69 -8.41
C GLN A 180 24.14 -7.09 -7.81
N LEU A 181 23.35 -7.28 -6.75
CA LEU A 181 23.15 -8.61 -6.17
C LEU A 181 22.17 -9.40 -7.03
N ASP A 182 22.53 -10.60 -7.42
CA ASP A 182 21.70 -11.53 -8.17
C ASP A 182 21.33 -12.72 -7.26
N TRP A 183 20.16 -12.62 -6.64
CA TRP A 183 19.65 -13.62 -5.70
C TRP A 183 19.01 -14.78 -6.47
N GLU A 184 19.45 -16.02 -6.20
CA GLU A 184 18.84 -17.22 -6.77
C GLU A 184 17.40 -17.44 -6.26
N GLU A 185 17.12 -17.08 -5.00
CA GLU A 185 15.76 -17.09 -4.45
C GLU A 185 15.31 -15.68 -4.10
N LYS A 186 14.16 -15.28 -4.67
CA LYS A 186 13.49 -14.00 -4.37
C LYS A 186 12.02 -14.26 -4.03
N ASP A 187 11.52 -13.63 -2.99
CA ASP A 187 10.08 -13.56 -2.74
C ASP A 187 9.43 -12.74 -3.88
N ILE A 188 8.54 -13.39 -4.62
CA ILE A 188 7.81 -12.73 -5.70
C ILE A 188 6.48 -12.21 -5.14
N VAL A 189 6.24 -10.91 -5.26
CA VAL A 189 4.98 -10.29 -4.88
C VAL A 189 4.03 -10.27 -6.07
N ARG A 190 2.82 -10.77 -5.89
CA ARG A 190 1.75 -10.70 -6.88
C ARG A 190 1.01 -9.37 -6.78
N VAL A 191 0.95 -8.65 -7.89
CA VAL A 191 0.24 -7.38 -8.00
C VAL A 191 -1.10 -7.57 -8.69
N TYR A 192 -2.18 -7.30 -7.95
CA TYR A 192 -3.53 -7.18 -8.49
C TYR A 192 -3.75 -5.75 -8.97
N ARG A 193 -3.86 -5.58 -10.30
CA ARG A 193 -3.98 -4.28 -10.95
C ARG A 193 -5.44 -3.88 -11.10
N GLU A 194 -5.80 -2.73 -10.56
CA GLU A 194 -7.12 -2.14 -10.75
C GLU A 194 -7.01 -0.75 -11.40
N ARG A 195 -7.42 -0.66 -12.65
CA ARG A 195 -7.52 0.61 -13.36
C ARG A 195 -8.87 1.26 -13.12
N THR A 196 -8.89 2.49 -12.63
CA THR A 196 -10.09 3.28 -12.38
C THR A 196 -9.93 4.71 -12.86
N LYS A 197 -11.02 5.43 -13.07
CA LYS A 197 -10.98 6.88 -13.35
C LYS A 197 -10.73 7.72 -12.08
N ASN A 198 -11.05 7.18 -10.91
CA ASN A 198 -10.91 7.88 -9.64
C ASN A 198 -10.31 6.93 -8.57
N PRO A 199 -8.98 6.84 -8.47
CA PRO A 199 -8.31 6.00 -7.47
C PRO A 199 -8.64 6.37 -6.02
N ILE A 200 -8.88 7.65 -5.74
CA ILE A 200 -9.21 8.12 -4.38
C ILE A 200 -10.58 7.58 -3.94
N ASN A 201 -11.56 7.57 -4.84
CA ASN A 201 -12.87 6.99 -4.54
C ASN A 201 -12.77 5.47 -4.33
N ALA A 202 -11.88 4.80 -5.06
CA ALA A 202 -11.63 3.38 -4.85
C ALA A 202 -11.05 3.11 -3.44
N ALA A 203 -10.16 3.96 -2.94
CA ALA A 203 -9.65 3.88 -1.56
C ALA A 203 -10.78 4.03 -0.52
N LEU A 204 -11.70 4.95 -0.74
CA LEU A 204 -12.87 5.13 0.12
C LEU A 204 -13.77 3.87 0.13
N GLU A 205 -13.98 3.25 -1.04
CA GLU A 205 -14.76 2.02 -1.13
C GLU A 205 -14.07 0.82 -0.48
N ILE A 206 -12.74 0.76 -0.47
CA ILE A 206 -11.98 -0.25 0.30
C ILE A 206 -12.28 -0.11 1.79
N VAL A 207 -12.25 1.11 2.33
CA VAL A 207 -12.56 1.35 3.75
C VAL A 207 -13.98 0.89 4.07
N ARG A 208 -14.96 1.27 3.26
CA ARG A 208 -16.36 0.83 3.40
C ARG A 208 -16.51 -0.70 3.33
N TYR A 209 -15.76 -1.34 2.44
CA TYR A 209 -15.71 -2.78 2.32
C TYR A 209 -15.33 -3.45 3.64
N TYR A 210 -14.25 -2.96 4.28
CA TYR A 210 -13.82 -3.44 5.59
C TYR A 210 -14.79 -3.07 6.72
N GLN A 211 -15.39 -1.88 6.70
CA GLN A 211 -16.39 -1.47 7.69
C GLN A 211 -17.63 -2.38 7.68
N ASN A 212 -18.05 -2.79 6.48
CA ASN A 212 -19.14 -3.73 6.29
C ASN A 212 -18.79 -5.17 6.70
N GLY A 213 -17.60 -5.43 7.28
CA GLY A 213 -17.15 -6.76 7.68
C GLY A 213 -16.80 -7.68 6.50
N ASN A 214 -16.58 -7.10 5.32
CA ASN A 214 -16.05 -7.81 4.17
C ASN A 214 -14.54 -7.73 4.20
N TYR A 215 -13.86 -8.84 3.97
CA TYR A 215 -12.42 -8.92 4.07
C TYR A 215 -11.84 -9.72 2.91
N PRO A 216 -10.71 -9.30 2.32
CA PRO A 216 -9.92 -10.17 1.46
C PRO A 216 -9.57 -11.46 2.18
N SER A 217 -9.47 -12.56 1.46
CA SER A 217 -9.18 -13.86 2.07
C SER A 217 -8.32 -14.73 1.18
N VAL A 218 -7.52 -15.57 1.81
CA VAL A 218 -6.69 -16.61 1.19
C VAL A 218 -6.93 -17.96 1.85
N TYR A 219 -6.65 -19.03 1.14
CA TYR A 219 -6.63 -20.37 1.73
C TYR A 219 -5.18 -20.74 2.08
N VAL A 220 -4.96 -21.10 3.34
CA VAL A 220 -3.67 -21.59 3.84
C VAL A 220 -3.94 -22.93 4.53
N ASN A 221 -3.31 -23.99 4.05
CA ASN A 221 -3.48 -25.35 4.57
C ASN A 221 -4.97 -25.83 4.66
N GLY A 222 -5.81 -25.35 3.71
CA GLY A 222 -7.23 -25.70 3.68
C GLY A 222 -8.14 -24.79 4.52
N GLU A 223 -7.58 -23.91 5.35
CA GLU A 223 -8.33 -22.93 6.14
C GLU A 223 -8.40 -21.59 5.41
N ARG A 224 -9.55 -20.92 5.49
CA ARG A 224 -9.77 -19.61 4.92
C ARG A 224 -9.38 -18.52 5.94
N ILE A 225 -8.30 -17.79 5.63
CA ILE A 225 -7.80 -16.68 6.46
C ILE A 225 -8.29 -15.37 5.87
N TYR A 226 -8.80 -14.48 6.73
CA TYR A 226 -9.31 -13.16 6.36
C TYR A 226 -8.33 -12.06 6.78
N SER A 227 -8.08 -11.11 5.88
CA SER A 227 -7.33 -9.89 6.21
C SER A 227 -8.24 -8.90 6.94
N LYS A 228 -8.07 -8.79 8.26
CA LYS A 228 -8.86 -7.85 9.07
C LYS A 228 -8.18 -6.48 9.24
N GLU A 229 -6.96 -6.34 8.78
CA GLU A 229 -6.17 -5.11 8.81
C GLU A 229 -5.90 -4.63 7.40
N CYS A 230 -6.03 -3.34 7.17
CA CYS A 230 -5.94 -2.68 5.88
C CYS A 230 -4.85 -1.61 5.92
N VAL A 231 -3.78 -1.77 5.13
CA VAL A 231 -2.73 -0.77 4.98
C VAL A 231 -2.88 -0.10 3.61
N ILE A 232 -3.19 1.20 3.62
CA ILE A 232 -3.42 2.01 2.42
C ILE A 232 -2.27 3.02 2.26
N PHE A 233 -1.51 2.87 1.20
CA PHE A 233 -0.49 3.81 0.77
C PHE A 233 -1.11 4.83 -0.18
N LEU A 234 -1.21 6.09 0.26
CA LEU A 234 -1.80 7.20 -0.47
C LEU A 234 -1.06 8.49 -0.12
N ASN A 235 -0.24 8.99 -1.05
CA ASN A 235 0.60 10.17 -0.80
C ASN A 235 -0.18 11.49 -0.87
N SER A 236 -1.20 11.62 0.00
CA SER A 236 -1.97 12.86 0.15
C SER A 236 -2.70 12.93 1.48
N VAL A 237 -2.21 13.76 2.40
CA VAL A 237 -2.84 13.94 3.72
C VAL A 237 -4.28 14.44 3.59
N ASN A 238 -4.54 15.40 2.70
CA ASN A 238 -5.90 15.90 2.45
C ASN A 238 -6.88 14.79 2.01
N ASN A 239 -6.45 13.90 1.11
CA ASN A 239 -7.29 12.79 0.67
C ASN A 239 -7.49 11.75 1.78
N ILE A 240 -6.48 11.46 2.58
CA ILE A 240 -6.60 10.59 3.77
C ILE A 240 -7.63 11.17 4.75
N VAL A 241 -7.51 12.45 5.09
CA VAL A 241 -8.46 13.18 5.96
C VAL A 241 -9.89 13.10 5.41
N ASN A 242 -10.06 13.32 4.10
CA ASN A 242 -11.38 13.26 3.47
C ASN A 242 -11.97 11.84 3.47
N ILE A 243 -11.16 10.79 3.25
CA ILE A 243 -11.61 9.40 3.32
C ILE A 243 -12.09 9.09 4.75
N ILE A 244 -11.28 9.42 5.77
CA ILE A 244 -11.62 9.15 7.17
C ILE A 244 -12.94 9.85 7.57
N LYS A 245 -13.12 11.13 7.16
CA LYS A 245 -14.36 11.88 7.41
C LYS A 245 -15.57 11.26 6.73
N GLN A 246 -15.45 10.92 5.44
CA GLN A 246 -16.58 10.39 4.66
C GLN A 246 -16.98 8.97 5.07
N THR A 247 -16.08 8.25 5.70
CA THR A 247 -16.32 6.89 6.22
C THR A 247 -16.61 6.87 7.72
N GLU A 248 -16.58 8.03 8.39
CA GLU A 248 -16.88 8.18 9.82
C GLU A 248 -16.09 7.19 10.71
N LEU A 249 -14.81 6.97 10.36
CA LEU A 249 -13.94 6.09 11.14
C LEU A 249 -13.66 6.64 12.53
N ASN A 250 -13.53 5.75 13.52
CA ASN A 250 -13.17 6.12 14.87
C ASN A 250 -11.65 6.25 15.04
N PRO A 251 -11.15 7.16 15.90
CA PRO A 251 -9.71 7.32 16.14
C PRO A 251 -9.01 6.03 16.60
N GLU A 252 -9.72 5.17 17.31
CA GLU A 252 -9.18 3.89 17.81
C GLU A 252 -8.92 2.88 16.68
N GLU A 253 -9.62 2.99 15.57
CA GLU A 253 -9.48 2.08 14.42
C GLU A 253 -8.41 2.54 13.41
N VAL A 254 -7.95 3.81 13.52
CA VAL A 254 -7.13 4.46 12.48
C VAL A 254 -5.73 4.80 12.96
N ASN A 255 -4.73 4.43 12.17
CA ASN A 255 -3.35 4.88 12.30
C ASN A 255 -2.97 5.75 11.08
N ILE A 256 -2.48 6.98 11.29
CA ILE A 256 -2.16 7.94 10.24
C ILE A 256 -0.66 8.19 10.26
N ILE A 257 0.07 7.63 9.30
CA ILE A 257 1.54 7.71 9.22
C ILE A 257 1.92 8.68 8.11
N VAL A 258 2.30 9.88 8.51
CA VAL A 258 2.64 10.99 7.62
C VAL A 258 3.87 11.75 8.13
N GLY A 259 4.49 12.56 7.27
CA GLY A 259 5.66 13.37 7.62
C GLY A 259 5.41 14.29 8.81
N ASN A 260 6.48 14.52 9.58
CA ASN A 260 6.45 15.40 10.74
C ASN A 260 6.44 16.88 10.31
N SER A 261 5.26 17.51 10.29
CA SER A 261 5.09 18.93 10.04
C SER A 261 3.84 19.46 10.72
N ASP A 262 3.87 20.73 11.14
CA ASP A 262 2.72 21.41 11.74
C ASP A 262 1.54 21.52 10.78
N ASP A 263 1.80 21.53 9.47
CA ASP A 263 0.73 21.55 8.47
C ASP A 263 -0.03 20.22 8.42
N ASN A 264 0.68 19.10 8.46
CA ASN A 264 0.05 17.78 8.54
C ASN A 264 -0.76 17.63 9.83
N ASP A 265 -0.25 18.10 10.96
CA ASP A 265 -0.98 18.07 12.23
C ASP A 265 -2.25 18.92 12.18
N ARG A 266 -2.19 20.12 11.59
CA ARG A 266 -3.37 20.96 11.37
C ARG A 266 -4.41 20.29 10.44
N GLN A 267 -3.95 19.61 9.39
CA GLN A 267 -4.83 18.89 8.49
C GLN A 267 -5.53 17.72 9.18
N ILE A 268 -4.81 16.91 9.96
CA ILE A 268 -5.34 15.77 10.71
C ILE A 268 -6.33 16.25 11.78
N ALA A 269 -6.03 17.35 12.49
CA ALA A 269 -6.94 17.91 13.49
C ALA A 269 -8.31 18.30 12.92
N ARG A 270 -8.42 18.56 11.60
CA ARG A 270 -9.71 18.82 10.93
C ARG A 270 -10.62 17.58 10.87
N ILE A 271 -10.12 16.37 11.12
CA ILE A 271 -10.97 15.17 11.17
C ILE A 271 -11.89 15.24 12.37
N GLY A 272 -11.36 15.58 13.54
CA GLY A 272 -12.08 15.67 14.80
C GLY A 272 -11.19 15.35 16.00
N GLU A 273 -11.80 15.33 17.19
CA GLU A 273 -11.11 15.01 18.43
C GLU A 273 -10.57 13.57 18.43
N GLY A 274 -9.39 13.35 19.01
CA GLY A 274 -8.73 12.06 19.12
C GLY A 274 -7.87 11.65 17.94
N PHE A 275 -7.99 12.32 16.78
CA PHE A 275 -7.12 12.03 15.64
C PHE A 275 -5.78 12.75 15.75
N LYS A 276 -4.69 12.01 15.58
CA LYS A 276 -3.32 12.51 15.62
C LYS A 276 -2.43 11.70 14.70
N ARG A 277 -1.23 12.21 14.40
CA ARG A 277 -0.20 11.40 13.75
C ARG A 277 0.10 10.17 14.57
N GLY A 278 0.16 9.04 13.90
CA GLY A 278 0.56 7.76 14.44
C GLY A 278 2.03 7.45 14.16
N ARG A 279 2.45 6.30 14.63
CA ARG A 279 3.75 5.70 14.30
C ARG A 279 3.54 4.27 13.76
N ILE A 280 4.57 3.73 13.15
CA ILE A 280 4.57 2.32 12.75
C ILE A 280 4.70 1.48 14.02
N PRO A 281 3.80 0.50 14.25
CA PRO A 281 3.89 -0.39 15.39
C PRO A 281 5.18 -1.22 15.34
N LEU A 282 5.83 -1.36 16.48
CA LEU A 282 7.00 -2.23 16.63
C LEU A 282 6.61 -3.71 16.53
N LYS A 283 7.60 -4.58 16.37
CA LYS A 283 7.37 -6.03 16.34
C LYS A 283 6.73 -6.50 17.65
N GLY A 284 5.55 -7.12 17.55
CA GLY A 284 4.76 -7.59 18.70
C GLY A 284 3.71 -6.61 19.21
N GLU A 285 3.67 -5.39 18.71
CA GLU A 285 2.58 -4.45 19.03
C GLU A 285 1.34 -4.70 18.16
N THR A 286 0.18 -4.32 18.69
CA THR A 286 -1.10 -4.45 18.00
C THR A 286 -1.23 -3.41 16.89
N HIS A 287 -1.66 -3.84 15.73
CA HIS A 287 -1.98 -2.96 14.60
C HIS A 287 -3.44 -2.51 14.68
N LYS A 288 -3.71 -1.29 14.19
CA LYS A 288 -5.08 -0.80 14.02
C LYS A 288 -5.69 -1.36 12.73
N LYS A 289 -7.02 -1.40 12.67
CA LYS A 289 -7.77 -1.92 11.53
C LYS A 289 -7.43 -1.22 10.22
N PHE A 290 -7.25 0.11 10.27
CA PHE A 290 -6.87 0.93 9.13
C PHE A 290 -5.57 1.66 9.40
N THR A 291 -4.60 1.50 8.52
CA THR A 291 -3.35 2.26 8.53
C THR A 291 -3.23 3.01 7.21
N PHE A 292 -3.17 4.33 7.28
CA PHE A 292 -2.93 5.20 6.12
C PHE A 292 -1.51 5.71 6.14
N CYS A 293 -0.82 5.60 5.00
CA CYS A 293 0.59 5.97 4.85
C CYS A 293 0.80 6.93 3.68
N THR A 294 1.57 7.98 3.91
CA THR A 294 2.16 8.78 2.82
C THR A 294 3.55 8.26 2.45
N SER A 295 4.24 8.93 1.52
CA SER A 295 5.60 8.57 1.08
C SER A 295 6.63 8.43 2.21
N THR A 296 6.37 9.01 3.37
CA THR A 296 7.19 8.85 4.59
C THR A 296 7.37 7.36 4.98
N ALA A 297 6.40 6.50 4.65
CA ALA A 297 6.44 5.07 4.96
C ALA A 297 6.76 4.18 3.74
N TYR A 298 7.08 4.75 2.57
CA TYR A 298 7.40 3.94 1.38
C TYR A 298 8.75 3.25 1.53
N ALA A 299 9.73 3.94 2.08
CA ALA A 299 11.08 3.43 2.31
C ALA A 299 11.40 3.38 3.81
N GLY A 300 12.15 2.36 4.22
CA GLY A 300 12.74 2.29 5.56
C GLY A 300 11.80 1.94 6.73
N CYS A 301 10.57 1.58 6.46
CA CYS A 301 9.56 1.26 7.47
C CYS A 301 9.10 -0.20 7.35
N ASP A 302 9.01 -0.92 8.44
CA ASP A 302 8.60 -2.34 8.44
C ASP A 302 7.30 -2.54 9.20
N PHE A 303 6.34 -3.24 8.58
CA PHE A 303 5.07 -3.63 9.19
C PHE A 303 5.13 -5.09 9.64
N TYR A 304 4.81 -5.32 10.90
CA TYR A 304 4.83 -6.64 11.54
C TYR A 304 3.41 -7.17 11.82
N SER A 305 2.47 -6.91 10.90
CA SER A 305 1.12 -7.48 10.99
C SER A 305 1.10 -8.94 10.55
N THR A 306 0.25 -9.73 11.21
CA THR A 306 0.02 -11.15 10.90
C THR A 306 -1.03 -11.37 9.80
N ASN A 307 -1.81 -10.33 9.44
CA ASN A 307 -2.91 -10.49 8.48
C ASN A 307 -3.25 -9.24 7.66
N ALA A 308 -2.43 -8.20 7.69
CA ALA A 308 -2.70 -6.98 6.92
C ALA A 308 -2.56 -7.21 5.41
N ALA A 309 -3.56 -6.74 4.64
CA ALA A 309 -3.47 -6.60 3.20
C ALA A 309 -3.01 -5.19 2.82
N THR A 310 -2.26 -5.09 1.73
CA THR A 310 -1.65 -3.85 1.25
C THR A 310 -2.37 -3.33 0.01
N PHE A 311 -2.75 -2.06 0.05
CA PHE A 311 -3.38 -1.32 -1.04
C PHE A 311 -2.54 -0.09 -1.37
N VAL A 312 -2.23 0.10 -2.65
CA VAL A 312 -1.47 1.27 -3.13
C VAL A 312 -2.33 2.06 -4.10
N ILE A 313 -2.50 3.33 -3.80
CA ILE A 313 -3.35 4.25 -4.55
C ILE A 313 -2.48 5.22 -5.31
N SER A 314 -2.58 5.21 -6.63
CA SER A 314 -1.81 6.09 -7.54
C SER A 314 -2.75 6.89 -8.42
N ASP A 315 -2.68 8.21 -8.33
CA ASP A 315 -3.44 9.13 -9.18
C ASP A 315 -2.49 10.00 -10.02
N CYS A 316 -2.29 9.62 -11.28
CA CYS A 316 -1.37 10.32 -12.18
C CYS A 316 -1.83 11.74 -12.57
N ASN A 317 -3.10 12.10 -12.30
CA ASN A 317 -3.58 13.46 -12.50
C ASN A 317 -3.13 14.43 -11.38
N ARG A 318 -2.48 13.91 -10.34
CA ARG A 318 -2.00 14.66 -9.18
C ARG A 318 -0.52 14.35 -8.95
N PRO A 319 0.41 15.29 -9.21
CA PRO A 319 1.85 15.03 -9.21
C PRO A 319 2.36 14.23 -8.01
N ASN A 320 1.94 14.63 -6.81
CA ASN A 320 2.43 14.05 -5.57
C ASN A 320 1.81 12.68 -5.22
N THR A 321 0.79 12.23 -5.96
CA THR A 321 0.10 10.95 -5.69
C THR A 321 0.39 9.87 -6.73
N ALA A 322 1.07 10.20 -7.82
CA ALA A 322 1.59 9.21 -8.76
C ALA A 322 2.73 8.43 -8.10
N VAL A 323 2.59 7.11 -8.04
CA VAL A 323 3.60 6.22 -7.43
C VAL A 323 4.58 5.76 -8.51
N ASP A 324 5.87 5.90 -8.26
CA ASP A 324 6.87 5.30 -9.16
C ASP A 324 6.86 3.77 -9.03
N ILE A 325 6.53 3.12 -10.14
CA ILE A 325 6.37 1.66 -10.19
C ILE A 325 7.71 0.95 -9.98
N ALA A 326 8.79 1.50 -10.54
CA ALA A 326 10.11 0.89 -10.53
C ALA A 326 10.84 1.02 -9.19
N THR A 327 10.49 2.04 -8.40
CA THR A 327 11.17 2.33 -7.13
C THR A 327 10.20 2.26 -5.94
N GLU A 328 9.24 3.17 -5.83
CA GLU A 328 8.36 3.29 -4.68
C GLU A 328 7.47 2.06 -4.48
N LEU A 329 6.85 1.55 -5.56
CA LEU A 329 5.98 0.37 -5.46
C LEU A 329 6.74 -0.87 -5.02
N VAL A 330 7.97 -1.06 -5.51
CA VAL A 330 8.85 -2.16 -5.08
C VAL A 330 9.21 -2.03 -3.60
N GLN A 331 9.50 -0.82 -3.13
CA GLN A 331 9.74 -0.56 -1.72
C GLN A 331 8.52 -0.87 -0.86
N ILE A 332 7.33 -0.43 -1.27
CA ILE A 332 6.07 -0.70 -0.56
C ILE A 332 5.77 -2.20 -0.50
N ALA A 333 6.00 -2.93 -1.59
CA ALA A 333 5.75 -4.36 -1.66
C ALA A 333 6.56 -5.16 -0.62
N GLY A 334 7.77 -4.69 -0.29
CA GLY A 334 8.62 -5.29 0.73
C GLY A 334 8.31 -4.89 2.19
N ARG A 335 7.26 -4.10 2.47
CA ARG A 335 7.04 -3.58 3.84
C ARG A 335 6.42 -4.57 4.82
N GLN A 336 5.62 -5.53 4.38
CA GLN A 336 5.07 -6.58 5.25
C GLN A 336 6.15 -7.64 5.54
N ARG A 337 6.64 -7.71 6.78
CA ARG A 337 7.82 -8.51 7.13
C ARG A 337 7.53 -9.90 7.71
N LEU A 338 6.38 -10.09 8.36
CA LEU A 338 6.11 -11.37 9.00
C LEU A 338 5.81 -12.47 7.97
N ALA A 339 6.61 -13.54 8.03
CA ALA A 339 6.42 -14.71 7.17
C ALA A 339 5.06 -15.41 7.39
N CYS A 340 4.50 -15.28 8.60
CA CYS A 340 3.18 -15.82 8.93
C CYS A 340 2.01 -14.99 8.38
N ASN A 341 2.25 -13.78 7.86
CA ASN A 341 1.22 -13.00 7.18
C ASN A 341 1.01 -13.55 5.76
N PRO A 342 -0.09 -14.25 5.46
CA PRO A 342 -0.32 -14.84 4.14
C PRO A 342 -0.58 -13.78 3.06
N PHE A 343 -0.87 -12.53 3.46
CA PHE A 343 -1.12 -11.41 2.53
C PHE A 343 0.16 -10.65 2.16
N ARG A 344 1.32 -10.96 2.76
CA ARG A 344 2.59 -10.26 2.49
C ARG A 344 3.06 -10.38 1.04
N GLN A 345 2.67 -11.46 0.35
CA GLN A 345 3.04 -11.73 -1.04
C GLN A 345 2.02 -11.17 -2.05
N PHE A 346 1.07 -10.37 -1.58
CA PHE A 346 0.02 -9.80 -2.41
C PHE A 346 -0.09 -8.29 -2.19
N LEU A 347 -0.31 -7.57 -3.28
CA LEU A 347 -0.52 -6.13 -3.28
C LEU A 347 -1.60 -5.76 -4.28
N THR A 348 -2.54 -4.91 -3.88
CA THR A 348 -3.54 -4.34 -4.79
C THR A 348 -3.07 -2.94 -5.22
N PHE A 349 -2.80 -2.77 -6.51
CA PHE A 349 -2.36 -1.51 -7.11
C PHE A 349 -3.52 -0.87 -7.88
N ILE A 350 -4.03 0.24 -7.35
CA ILE A 350 -5.17 0.97 -7.89
C ILE A 350 -4.67 2.26 -8.51
N TYR A 351 -4.92 2.44 -9.81
CA TYR A 351 -4.35 3.53 -10.57
C TYR A 351 -5.30 4.04 -11.66
N ASN A 352 -5.06 5.27 -12.11
CA ASN A 352 -5.61 5.80 -13.35
C ASN A 352 -4.51 5.90 -14.42
N VAL A 353 -4.92 6.23 -15.62
CA VAL A 353 -4.02 6.57 -16.73
C VAL A 353 -4.35 7.97 -17.21
N ASN A 354 -3.39 8.62 -17.87
CA ASN A 354 -3.59 9.93 -18.45
C ASN A 354 -4.78 9.91 -19.43
N ALA A 355 -5.59 10.98 -19.37
CA ALA A 355 -6.74 11.12 -20.28
C ALA A 355 -6.32 11.62 -21.66
N GLU A 356 -5.19 12.32 -21.73
CA GLU A 356 -4.63 12.94 -22.93
C GLU A 356 -3.36 12.24 -23.34
N GLU A 357 -3.02 12.34 -24.62
CA GLU A 357 -1.76 11.84 -25.14
C GLU A 357 -0.59 12.63 -24.53
N VAL A 358 0.48 11.92 -24.18
CA VAL A 358 1.66 12.52 -23.56
C VAL A 358 2.59 13.02 -24.63
N GLU A 359 2.71 14.34 -24.76
CA GLU A 359 3.57 15.00 -25.75
C GLU A 359 5.02 15.11 -25.26
N GLN A 360 5.84 14.09 -25.54
CA GLN A 360 7.25 14.05 -25.16
C GLN A 360 8.04 15.18 -25.82
N GLU A 361 7.74 15.53 -27.07
CA GLU A 361 8.43 16.59 -27.82
C GLU A 361 8.20 17.95 -27.17
N ALA A 362 6.97 18.27 -26.81
CA ALA A 362 6.64 19.53 -26.12
C ALA A 362 7.36 19.64 -24.76
N PHE A 363 7.48 18.53 -24.04
CA PHE A 363 8.24 18.51 -22.79
C PHE A 363 9.75 18.72 -23.02
N ASN A 364 10.33 18.09 -24.02
CA ASN A 364 11.74 18.28 -24.38
C ASN A 364 12.04 19.73 -24.81
N GLU A 365 11.14 20.36 -25.57
CA GLU A 365 11.24 21.78 -25.92
C GLU A 365 11.16 22.68 -24.70
N HIS A 366 10.27 22.37 -23.75
CA HIS A 366 10.18 23.09 -22.48
C HIS A 366 11.50 23.01 -21.70
N LEU A 367 12.08 21.81 -21.55
CA LEU A 367 13.38 21.62 -20.90
C LEU A 367 14.48 22.42 -21.59
N CYS A 368 14.56 22.37 -22.93
CA CYS A 368 15.57 23.13 -23.69
C CYS A 368 15.44 24.64 -23.45
N ARG A 369 14.23 25.20 -23.49
CA ARG A 369 14.01 26.63 -23.21
C ARG A 369 14.46 27.00 -21.80
N LYS A 370 14.08 26.20 -20.81
CA LYS A 370 14.43 26.43 -19.40
C LYS A 370 15.94 26.32 -19.14
N VAL A 371 16.63 25.38 -19.79
CA VAL A 371 18.10 25.28 -19.76
C VAL A 371 18.75 26.55 -20.31
N ASN A 372 18.29 27.07 -21.46
CA ASN A 372 18.82 28.29 -22.04
C ASN A 372 18.64 29.50 -21.11
N VAL A 373 17.45 29.68 -20.55
CA VAL A 373 17.17 30.71 -19.53
C VAL A 373 18.15 30.59 -18.36
N THR A 374 18.35 29.36 -17.85
CA THR A 374 19.27 29.08 -16.74
C THR A 374 20.71 29.51 -17.05
N LEU A 375 21.21 29.16 -18.25
CA LEU A 375 22.56 29.50 -18.64
C LEU A 375 22.77 31.01 -18.77
N ASP A 376 21.78 31.72 -19.32
CA ASP A 376 21.80 33.18 -19.40
C ASP A 376 21.76 33.82 -18.00
N GLU A 377 20.90 33.36 -17.11
CA GLU A 377 20.84 33.85 -15.73
C GLU A 377 22.14 33.64 -14.97
N ILE A 378 22.74 32.45 -15.06
CA ILE A 378 24.02 32.14 -14.42
C ILE A 378 25.11 33.10 -14.92
N ARG A 379 25.23 33.30 -16.24
CA ARG A 379 26.17 34.22 -16.82
C ARG A 379 25.96 35.66 -16.32
N ASP A 380 24.72 36.15 -16.34
CA ASP A 380 24.39 37.51 -15.96
C ASP A 380 24.52 37.74 -14.46
N ASN A 381 24.22 36.71 -13.62
CA ASN A 381 24.40 36.80 -12.18
C ASN A 381 25.87 36.82 -11.77
N ASN A 382 26.70 35.98 -12.39
CA ASN A 382 28.12 35.89 -12.08
C ASN A 382 28.92 37.08 -12.63
N ASN A 383 28.49 37.69 -13.74
CA ASN A 383 29.11 38.90 -14.28
C ASN A 383 28.59 40.19 -13.66
N ALA A 384 27.59 40.14 -12.77
CA ALA A 384 27.04 41.33 -12.12
C ALA A 384 28.05 41.98 -11.15
N GLY A 385 28.04 43.30 -11.08
CA GLY A 385 28.83 44.02 -10.06
C GLY A 385 28.42 43.63 -8.64
N GLU A 386 29.37 43.73 -7.71
CA GLU A 386 29.28 43.19 -6.34
C GLU A 386 27.95 43.51 -5.62
N ALA A 387 27.53 44.79 -5.65
CA ALA A 387 26.28 45.21 -5.00
C ALA A 387 25.02 44.55 -5.59
N LEU A 388 24.97 44.39 -6.94
CA LEU A 388 23.87 43.75 -7.62
C LEU A 388 23.88 42.23 -7.37
N ARG A 389 25.04 41.62 -7.38
CA ARG A 389 25.23 40.21 -7.08
C ARG A 389 24.78 39.88 -5.65
N ALA A 390 25.19 40.68 -4.67
CA ALA A 390 24.74 40.51 -3.27
C ALA A 390 23.20 40.61 -3.15
N LYS A 391 22.57 41.51 -3.89
CA LYS A 391 21.11 41.63 -3.93
C LYS A 391 20.49 40.34 -4.52
N ARG A 392 21.00 39.84 -5.65
CA ARG A 392 20.49 38.63 -6.31
C ARG A 392 20.63 37.39 -5.44
N ILE A 393 21.74 37.23 -4.70
CA ILE A 393 21.92 36.15 -3.72
C ILE A 393 20.85 36.26 -2.61
N LYS A 394 20.61 37.46 -2.09
CA LYS A 394 19.57 37.68 -1.08
C LYS A 394 18.17 37.35 -1.61
N ASP A 395 17.87 37.72 -2.83
CA ASP A 395 16.57 37.45 -3.45
C ASP A 395 16.39 35.95 -3.70
N PHE A 396 17.42 35.25 -4.20
CA PHE A 396 17.43 33.79 -4.37
C PHE A 396 17.15 33.04 -3.05
N ARG A 397 17.81 33.44 -1.95
CA ARG A 397 17.61 32.83 -0.62
C ARG A 397 16.19 33.02 -0.05
N ARG A 398 15.39 33.92 -0.60
CA ARG A 398 14.01 34.20 -0.17
C ARG A 398 12.97 33.41 -0.96
N ILE A 399 13.36 32.82 -2.07
CA ILE A 399 12.42 32.03 -2.90
C ILE A 399 12.10 30.76 -2.11
N PRO A 400 10.80 30.43 -1.88
CA PRO A 400 10.42 29.18 -1.25
C PRO A 400 10.87 27.97 -2.07
N ASP A 401 11.34 26.90 -1.41
CA ASP A 401 11.93 25.75 -2.06
C ASP A 401 10.99 25.07 -3.07
N ASN A 402 9.69 25.05 -2.80
CA ASN A 402 8.68 24.44 -3.66
C ASN A 402 8.42 25.19 -5.00
N VAL A 403 8.93 26.41 -5.16
CA VAL A 403 8.79 27.21 -6.40
C VAL A 403 10.13 27.64 -6.98
N LYS A 404 11.23 27.39 -6.28
CA LYS A 404 12.57 27.90 -6.60
C LYS A 404 13.05 27.50 -8.00
N TYR A 405 12.71 26.32 -8.47
CA TYR A 405 13.14 25.78 -9.73
C TYR A 405 12.00 25.67 -10.77
N GLN A 406 10.96 26.50 -10.70
CA GLN A 406 9.87 26.48 -11.68
C GLN A 406 10.30 27.06 -13.03
N ASP A 407 11.01 28.18 -13.04
CA ASP A 407 11.36 28.91 -14.26
C ASP A 407 12.78 28.69 -14.74
N SER A 408 13.71 28.36 -13.86
CA SER A 408 15.11 28.09 -14.17
C SER A 408 15.74 27.11 -13.16
N TYR A 409 16.89 26.52 -13.53
CA TYR A 409 17.70 25.68 -12.65
C TYR A 409 18.87 26.42 -12.03
N THR A 410 18.81 27.75 -11.96
CA THR A 410 19.84 28.59 -11.35
C THR A 410 19.89 28.37 -9.84
N MET A 411 21.05 28.03 -9.30
CA MET A 411 21.31 27.84 -7.87
C MET A 411 22.52 28.68 -7.46
N TYR A 412 22.51 29.23 -6.24
CA TYR A 412 23.72 29.83 -5.67
C TYR A 412 24.48 28.79 -4.85
N ASP A 413 25.70 28.50 -5.26
CA ASP A 413 26.60 27.57 -4.57
C ASP A 413 27.41 28.33 -3.53
N GLU A 414 27.12 28.13 -2.25
CA GLU A 414 27.77 28.82 -1.11
C GLU A 414 29.25 28.44 -1.00
N LEU A 415 29.66 27.24 -1.43
CA LEU A 415 31.05 26.79 -1.34
C LEU A 415 31.91 27.43 -2.43
N LYS A 416 31.37 27.54 -3.63
CA LYS A 416 32.04 28.16 -4.78
C LYS A 416 31.88 29.70 -4.78
N GLY A 417 30.87 30.21 -4.09
CA GLY A 417 30.54 31.62 -4.08
C GLY A 417 29.98 32.12 -5.42
N GLU A 418 29.38 31.29 -6.23
CA GLU A 418 28.88 31.62 -7.58
C GLU A 418 27.52 30.96 -7.89
N PHE A 419 26.82 31.53 -8.88
CA PHE A 419 25.62 30.90 -9.40
C PHE A 419 26.01 29.77 -10.34
N VAL A 420 25.37 28.61 -10.14
CA VAL A 420 25.64 27.36 -10.90
C VAL A 420 24.35 26.72 -11.38
N PHE A 421 24.46 25.77 -12.30
CA PHE A 421 23.35 24.97 -12.79
C PHE A 421 23.02 23.86 -11.78
N ASN A 422 21.79 23.84 -11.26
CA ASN A 422 21.32 22.77 -10.41
C ASN A 422 20.95 21.52 -11.26
N ARG A 423 21.94 20.65 -11.45
CA ARG A 423 21.79 19.43 -12.25
C ARG A 423 20.74 18.49 -11.65
N LEU A 424 20.64 18.41 -10.33
CA LEU A 424 19.73 17.50 -9.67
C LEU A 424 18.26 17.92 -9.88
N ALA A 425 17.96 19.23 -9.78
CA ALA A 425 16.63 19.76 -10.08
C ALA A 425 16.23 19.52 -11.55
N TYR A 426 17.17 19.65 -12.50
CA TYR A 426 16.94 19.35 -13.91
C TYR A 426 16.60 17.86 -14.14
N VAL A 427 17.36 16.95 -13.54
CA VAL A 427 17.12 15.49 -13.68
C VAL A 427 15.85 15.08 -12.96
N ASN A 428 15.54 15.72 -11.81
CA ASN A 428 14.30 15.49 -11.09
C ASN A 428 13.05 15.88 -11.91
N GLU A 429 13.09 16.97 -12.67
CA GLU A 429 11.96 17.37 -13.51
C GLU A 429 11.67 16.31 -14.60
N GLN A 430 12.73 15.73 -15.19
CA GLN A 430 12.58 14.60 -16.13
C GLN A 430 12.01 13.36 -15.41
N TYR A 431 12.52 13.04 -14.24
CA TYR A 431 12.03 11.94 -13.43
C TYR A 431 10.54 12.10 -13.07
N CYS A 432 10.15 13.29 -12.59
CA CYS A 432 8.76 13.58 -12.25
C CYS A 432 7.83 13.49 -13.47
N PHE A 433 8.28 13.98 -14.63
CA PHE A 433 7.51 13.85 -15.87
C PHE A 433 7.32 12.38 -16.26
N ASP A 434 8.38 11.59 -16.22
CA ASP A 434 8.31 10.16 -16.56
C ASP A 434 7.38 9.41 -15.60
N VAL A 435 7.53 9.63 -14.30
CA VAL A 435 6.70 8.97 -13.28
C VAL A 435 5.23 9.37 -13.42
N GLN A 436 4.95 10.65 -13.58
CA GLN A 436 3.57 11.14 -13.59
C GLN A 436 2.86 10.96 -14.93
N LYS A 437 3.58 11.17 -16.03
CA LYS A 437 2.98 11.22 -17.36
C LYS A 437 3.26 9.97 -18.19
N PHE A 438 4.54 9.66 -18.43
CA PHE A 438 4.93 8.61 -19.35
C PHE A 438 4.59 7.20 -18.83
N ASN A 439 4.89 6.91 -17.56
CA ASN A 439 4.63 5.60 -16.96
C ASN A 439 3.13 5.27 -16.88
N TYR A 440 2.28 6.29 -16.81
CA TYR A 440 0.82 6.16 -16.76
C TYR A 440 0.12 6.52 -18.07
N GLN A 441 0.80 6.51 -19.19
CA GLN A 441 0.20 6.82 -20.49
C GLN A 441 -0.94 5.86 -20.85
N ASN A 442 -0.77 4.56 -20.56
CA ASN A 442 -1.81 3.56 -20.73
C ASN A 442 -1.57 2.31 -19.86
N GLY A 443 -2.59 1.44 -19.76
CA GLY A 443 -2.51 0.24 -18.93
C GLY A 443 -1.52 -0.83 -19.41
N VAL A 444 -1.09 -0.78 -20.69
CA VAL A 444 -0.08 -1.71 -21.24
C VAL A 444 1.31 -1.33 -20.72
N ILE A 445 1.62 -0.03 -20.73
CA ILE A 445 2.87 0.49 -20.16
C ILE A 445 2.96 0.18 -18.67
N VAL A 446 1.90 0.43 -17.91
CA VAL A 446 1.84 0.09 -16.48
C VAL A 446 2.10 -1.41 -16.27
N LYS A 447 1.47 -2.29 -17.07
CA LYS A 447 1.71 -3.75 -16.99
C LYS A 447 3.17 -4.10 -17.24
N LYS A 448 3.75 -3.52 -18.28
CA LYS A 448 5.15 -3.76 -18.64
C LYS A 448 6.10 -3.32 -17.53
N LEU A 449 5.91 -2.13 -16.98
CA LEU A 449 6.74 -1.61 -15.88
C LEU A 449 6.65 -2.50 -14.63
N LEU A 450 5.46 -3.01 -14.29
CA LEU A 450 5.31 -3.95 -13.20
C LEU A 450 6.08 -5.25 -13.44
N GLN A 451 6.02 -5.78 -14.67
CA GLN A 451 6.77 -6.99 -15.06
C GLN A 451 8.29 -6.74 -15.05
N ASP A 452 8.74 -5.60 -15.58
CA ASP A 452 10.15 -5.19 -15.58
C ASP A 452 10.67 -5.00 -14.13
N SER A 453 9.80 -4.68 -13.18
CA SER A 453 10.09 -4.57 -11.74
C SER A 453 9.96 -5.91 -10.99
N SER A 454 9.95 -7.03 -11.70
CA SER A 454 9.92 -8.40 -11.14
C SER A 454 8.67 -8.78 -10.36
N PHE A 455 7.55 -8.10 -10.59
CA PHE A 455 6.26 -8.50 -10.01
C PHE A 455 5.59 -9.64 -10.81
N ASP A 456 4.90 -10.55 -10.11
CA ASP A 456 3.90 -11.40 -10.72
C ASP A 456 2.61 -10.60 -10.93
N VAL A 457 2.25 -10.34 -12.18
CA VAL A 457 1.17 -9.42 -12.52
C VAL A 457 -0.09 -10.18 -12.89
N SER A 458 -1.16 -9.98 -12.11
CA SER A 458 -2.47 -10.56 -12.42
C SER A 458 -3.04 -10.04 -13.75
N GLU A 459 -3.84 -10.86 -14.41
CA GLU A 459 -4.65 -10.41 -15.54
C GLU A 459 -5.60 -9.28 -15.10
N ASN A 460 -5.95 -8.40 -16.05
CA ASN A 460 -6.70 -7.19 -15.77
C ASN A 460 -8.01 -7.44 -15.01
N GLN A 461 -8.15 -6.75 -13.89
CA GLN A 461 -9.46 -6.37 -13.39
C GLN A 461 -9.62 -4.85 -13.63
N THR A 462 -10.48 -4.49 -14.56
CA THR A 462 -10.81 -3.08 -14.78
C THR A 462 -12.03 -2.73 -13.97
N TYR A 463 -11.85 -1.97 -12.90
CA TYR A 463 -12.95 -1.35 -12.12
C TYR A 463 -13.94 -0.60 -13.03
N ALA A 464 -13.49 -0.07 -14.16
CA ALA A 464 -14.34 0.58 -15.16
C ALA A 464 -15.43 -0.35 -15.72
N VAL A 465 -15.11 -1.64 -15.96
CA VAL A 465 -16.10 -2.63 -16.43
C VAL A 465 -17.14 -2.89 -15.35
N TYR A 466 -16.71 -3.02 -14.10
CA TYR A 466 -17.62 -3.19 -12.97
C TYR A 466 -18.47 -1.93 -12.72
N GLN A 467 -17.93 -0.73 -12.90
CA GLN A 467 -18.71 0.51 -12.75
C GLN A 467 -19.80 0.67 -13.81
N GLU A 468 -19.59 0.27 -15.05
CA GLU A 468 -20.64 0.30 -16.06
C GLU A 468 -21.74 -0.71 -15.77
N GLN A 469 -21.38 -1.93 -15.46
CA GLN A 469 -22.34 -2.94 -15.02
C GLN A 469 -23.10 -2.50 -13.77
N LEU A 470 -22.39 -1.89 -12.81
CA LEU A 470 -22.97 -1.36 -11.58
C LEU A 470 -23.93 -0.20 -11.83
N LYS A 471 -23.62 0.71 -12.78
CA LYS A 471 -24.52 1.82 -13.16
C LYS A 471 -25.86 1.30 -13.70
N HIS A 472 -25.85 0.20 -14.44
CA HIS A 472 -27.07 -0.46 -14.89
C HIS A 472 -27.83 -1.04 -13.70
N LEU A 473 -27.21 -1.84 -12.87
CA LEU A 473 -27.80 -2.46 -11.67
C LEU A 473 -28.37 -1.43 -10.67
N ILE A 474 -27.72 -0.27 -10.54
CA ILE A 474 -28.14 0.79 -9.61
C ILE A 474 -29.31 1.62 -10.15
N LYS A 475 -29.44 1.80 -11.46
CA LYS A 475 -30.39 2.78 -12.02
C LYS A 475 -31.79 2.26 -12.27
N LYS A 476 -32.00 1.01 -12.68
CA LYS A 476 -33.34 0.50 -13.08
C LYS A 476 -33.55 -1.01 -13.01
N GLU A 477 -32.56 -1.80 -12.57
CA GLU A 477 -32.70 -3.25 -12.60
C GLU A 477 -33.64 -3.77 -11.51
N PRO A 478 -34.43 -4.82 -11.78
CA PRO A 478 -35.24 -5.49 -10.79
C PRO A 478 -34.42 -6.02 -9.63
N PHE A 479 -35.03 -6.18 -8.45
CA PHE A 479 -34.38 -6.78 -7.28
C PHE A 479 -33.71 -8.14 -7.60
N VAL A 480 -34.35 -8.97 -8.44
CA VAL A 480 -33.83 -10.28 -8.86
C VAL A 480 -32.43 -10.16 -9.45
N ASP A 481 -32.22 -9.22 -10.39
CA ASP A 481 -30.94 -9.07 -11.09
C ASP A 481 -29.86 -8.51 -10.15
N ARG A 482 -30.23 -7.57 -9.25
CA ARG A 482 -29.32 -7.09 -8.19
C ARG A 482 -28.90 -8.19 -7.23
N MET A 483 -29.85 -9.02 -6.78
CA MET A 483 -29.58 -10.12 -5.85
C MET A 483 -28.72 -11.21 -6.50
N GLN A 484 -28.97 -11.53 -7.78
CA GLN A 484 -28.15 -12.47 -8.53
C GLN A 484 -26.73 -11.95 -8.70
N ALA A 485 -26.54 -10.70 -9.16
CA ALA A 485 -25.24 -10.08 -9.31
C ALA A 485 -24.49 -10.02 -7.97
N TYR A 486 -25.20 -9.69 -6.88
CA TYR A 486 -24.61 -9.69 -5.55
C TYR A 486 -24.10 -11.07 -5.13
N CYS A 487 -24.87 -12.12 -5.36
CA CYS A 487 -24.43 -13.51 -5.10
C CYS A 487 -23.19 -13.89 -5.92
N GLU A 488 -23.15 -13.51 -7.20
CA GLU A 488 -22.00 -13.75 -8.08
C GLU A 488 -20.75 -12.99 -7.61
N TYR A 489 -20.90 -11.74 -7.18
CA TYR A 489 -19.79 -10.95 -6.63
C TYR A 489 -19.28 -11.52 -5.31
N ARG A 490 -20.19 -11.99 -4.43
CA ARG A 490 -19.81 -12.67 -3.17
C ARG A 490 -19.08 -14.00 -3.42
N ALA A 491 -19.49 -14.76 -4.41
CA ALA A 491 -18.82 -16.02 -4.78
C ALA A 491 -17.39 -15.80 -5.30
N LYS A 492 -17.12 -14.64 -5.91
CA LYS A 492 -15.79 -14.25 -6.42
C LYS A 492 -14.92 -13.56 -5.35
N GLN A 493 -15.38 -13.49 -4.10
CA GLN A 493 -14.57 -12.96 -3.00
C GLN A 493 -13.31 -13.82 -2.81
N GLY A 494 -12.17 -13.17 -2.87
CA GLY A 494 -10.85 -13.75 -2.65
C GLY A 494 -9.90 -12.68 -2.15
N LEU A 495 -8.71 -12.65 -2.72
CA LEU A 495 -7.68 -11.62 -2.46
C LEU A 495 -8.09 -10.22 -2.94
N ILE A 496 -9.07 -10.14 -3.85
CA ILE A 496 -9.46 -8.90 -4.50
C ILE A 496 -10.66 -8.31 -3.76
N VAL A 497 -10.58 -7.02 -3.44
CA VAL A 497 -11.71 -6.23 -2.93
C VAL A 497 -12.66 -5.97 -4.09
N ASN A 498 -13.86 -6.54 -4.03
CA ASN A 498 -14.89 -6.25 -5.03
C ASN A 498 -15.61 -4.94 -4.70
N LEU A 499 -15.09 -3.84 -5.26
CA LEU A 499 -15.63 -2.50 -5.02
C LEU A 499 -17.10 -2.34 -5.50
N ALA A 500 -17.49 -3.11 -6.53
CA ALA A 500 -18.87 -3.14 -6.99
C ALA A 500 -19.83 -3.70 -5.94
N MET A 501 -19.40 -4.73 -5.22
CA MET A 501 -20.15 -5.31 -4.12
C MET A 501 -20.35 -4.31 -2.97
N SER A 502 -19.27 -3.61 -2.57
CA SER A 502 -19.35 -2.58 -1.53
C SER A 502 -20.35 -1.47 -1.88
N THR A 503 -20.34 -1.02 -3.13
CA THR A 503 -21.30 -0.01 -3.61
C THR A 503 -22.74 -0.52 -3.61
N LEU A 504 -22.97 -1.79 -3.99
CA LEU A 504 -24.28 -2.43 -3.92
C LEU A 504 -24.78 -2.54 -2.48
N GLU A 505 -23.94 -2.98 -1.55
CA GLU A 505 -24.28 -3.09 -0.12
C GLU A 505 -24.61 -1.73 0.51
N SER A 506 -23.84 -0.69 0.17
CA SER A 506 -24.10 0.66 0.66
C SER A 506 -25.43 1.21 0.18
N LYS A 507 -25.84 0.86 -1.04
CA LYS A 507 -27.08 1.36 -1.64
C LYS A 507 -28.28 0.46 -1.36
N TYR A 508 -28.09 -0.82 -1.21
CA TYR A 508 -29.09 -1.86 -1.00
C TYR A 508 -28.66 -2.82 0.11
N PRO A 509 -28.69 -2.37 1.38
CA PRO A 509 -28.20 -3.16 2.54
C PRO A 509 -28.99 -4.46 2.75
N GLU A 510 -30.22 -4.52 2.22
CA GLU A 510 -31.05 -5.72 2.25
C GLU A 510 -30.44 -6.91 1.50
N LEU A 511 -29.62 -6.70 0.44
CA LEU A 511 -28.97 -7.77 -0.30
C LEU A 511 -28.05 -8.59 0.60
N ARG A 512 -27.28 -7.91 1.44
CA ARG A 512 -26.41 -8.54 2.42
C ARG A 512 -27.20 -9.30 3.46
N TYR A 513 -28.28 -8.71 3.98
CA TYR A 513 -29.15 -9.34 4.97
C TYR A 513 -29.71 -10.67 4.45
N TYR A 514 -30.22 -10.71 3.20
CA TYR A 514 -30.72 -11.96 2.61
C TYR A 514 -29.60 -12.99 2.42
N TYR A 515 -28.42 -12.55 1.97
CA TYR A 515 -27.29 -13.45 1.75
C TYR A 515 -26.81 -14.12 3.04
N GLU A 516 -26.65 -13.34 4.10
CA GLU A 516 -26.20 -13.86 5.40
C GLU A 516 -27.23 -14.75 6.07
N ALA A 517 -28.52 -14.44 5.92
CA ALA A 517 -29.60 -15.21 6.51
C ALA A 517 -29.86 -16.56 5.82
N LEU A 518 -29.75 -16.62 4.48
CA LEU A 518 -30.20 -17.77 3.70
C LEU A 518 -29.07 -18.55 3.00
N GLY A 519 -27.96 -17.88 2.72
CA GLY A 519 -26.89 -18.44 1.89
C GLY A 519 -27.24 -18.53 0.40
N VAL A 520 -26.20 -18.68 -0.44
CA VAL A 520 -26.34 -18.61 -1.91
C VAL A 520 -27.24 -19.70 -2.50
N ASP A 521 -27.14 -20.92 -1.99
CA ASP A 521 -27.89 -22.06 -2.55
C ASP A 521 -29.39 -21.92 -2.29
N ARG A 522 -29.76 -21.44 -1.12
CA ARG A 522 -31.18 -21.21 -0.79
C ARG A 522 -31.76 -20.04 -1.58
N ILE A 523 -31.00 -18.96 -1.73
CA ILE A 523 -31.39 -17.80 -2.56
C ILE A 523 -31.62 -18.23 -4.01
N LYS A 524 -30.72 -19.05 -4.57
CA LYS A 524 -30.85 -19.65 -5.91
C LYS A 524 -32.14 -20.48 -6.04
N ALA A 525 -32.40 -21.36 -5.08
CA ALA A 525 -33.60 -22.22 -5.05
C ALA A 525 -34.90 -21.40 -5.02
N LEU A 526 -34.86 -20.19 -4.46
CA LEU A 526 -35.99 -19.24 -4.40
C LEU A 526 -36.06 -18.30 -5.61
N ASN A 527 -35.18 -18.52 -6.62
CA ASN A 527 -35.09 -17.74 -7.87
C ASN A 527 -34.89 -16.25 -7.62
N TYR A 528 -34.13 -15.89 -6.58
CA TYR A 528 -33.77 -14.49 -6.21
C TYR A 528 -34.98 -13.57 -5.99
N LYS A 529 -36.18 -14.12 -5.75
CA LYS A 529 -37.42 -13.32 -5.60
C LYS A 529 -37.56 -12.78 -4.18
N GLU A 530 -37.51 -11.47 -3.99
CA GLU A 530 -37.52 -10.78 -2.70
C GLU A 530 -38.62 -11.27 -1.75
N LYS A 531 -39.87 -11.33 -2.25
CA LYS A 531 -41.02 -11.80 -1.46
C LYS A 531 -40.80 -13.24 -0.92
N LYS A 532 -40.17 -14.10 -1.72
CA LYS A 532 -39.86 -15.47 -1.30
C LYS A 532 -38.73 -15.52 -0.26
N LEU A 533 -37.70 -14.65 -0.42
CA LEU A 533 -36.60 -14.56 0.53
C LEU A 533 -37.07 -14.04 1.87
N LEU A 534 -37.90 -12.99 1.90
CA LEU A 534 -38.52 -12.48 3.11
C LEU A 534 -39.33 -13.54 3.85
N ASN A 535 -40.18 -14.25 3.12
CA ASN A 535 -41.01 -15.30 3.71
C ASN A 535 -40.16 -16.44 4.26
N GLU A 536 -39.12 -16.83 3.58
CA GLU A 536 -38.21 -17.88 4.05
C GLU A 536 -37.53 -17.49 5.37
N ILE A 537 -37.02 -16.27 5.47
CA ILE A 537 -36.42 -15.75 6.71
C ILE A 537 -37.47 -15.68 7.82
N HIS A 538 -38.69 -15.28 7.49
CA HIS A 538 -39.78 -15.22 8.47
C HIS A 538 -40.13 -16.63 9.01
N ILE A 539 -40.20 -17.62 8.12
CA ILE A 539 -40.38 -19.03 8.49
C ILE A 539 -39.23 -19.49 9.40
N MET A 540 -37.99 -19.21 9.04
CA MET A 540 -36.82 -19.58 9.86
C MET A 540 -36.88 -18.96 11.25
N LYS A 541 -37.22 -17.68 11.37
CA LYS A 541 -37.36 -16.96 12.64
C LYS A 541 -38.56 -17.46 13.49
N THR A 542 -39.60 -17.93 12.82
CA THR A 542 -40.82 -18.39 13.46
C THR A 542 -40.91 -19.91 13.56
N LYS A 543 -39.90 -20.65 13.14
CA LYS A 543 -39.89 -22.12 13.09
C LYS A 543 -40.32 -22.78 14.40
N ASN A 544 -39.84 -22.27 15.52
CA ASN A 544 -40.24 -22.79 16.85
C ASN A 544 -41.70 -22.49 17.19
N LYS A 545 -42.23 -21.34 16.73
CA LYS A 545 -43.65 -21.00 16.90
C LYS A 545 -44.54 -21.87 16.04
N ILE A 546 -44.15 -22.10 14.78
CA ILE A 546 -44.87 -23.03 13.88
C ILE A 546 -44.92 -24.43 14.48
N ARG A 547 -43.76 -24.91 14.96
CA ARG A 547 -43.66 -26.22 15.60
C ARG A 547 -44.61 -26.31 16.81
N HIS A 548 -44.63 -25.29 17.66
CA HIS A 548 -45.50 -25.25 18.84
C HIS A 548 -46.99 -25.28 18.49
N GLU A 549 -47.42 -24.52 17.47
CA GLU A 549 -48.80 -24.52 16.97
C GLU A 549 -49.20 -25.88 16.38
N LEU A 550 -48.28 -26.49 15.59
CA LEU A 550 -48.54 -27.80 14.99
C LEU A 550 -48.60 -28.94 16.02
N HIS A 551 -47.79 -28.88 17.08
CA HIS A 551 -47.81 -29.85 18.18
C HIS A 551 -49.15 -29.86 18.97
N GLY A 552 -49.89 -28.77 18.93
CA GLY A 552 -51.24 -28.71 19.48
C GLY A 552 -52.30 -29.40 18.65
N THR A 553 -51.96 -29.79 17.39
CA THR A 553 -52.95 -30.29 16.43
C THR A 553 -52.56 -31.63 15.78
N ILE A 554 -51.24 -31.93 15.72
CA ILE A 554 -50.70 -33.14 15.06
C ILE A 554 -49.85 -33.93 16.03
N HIS A 555 -50.12 -35.26 16.14
CA HIS A 555 -49.46 -36.11 17.13
C HIS A 555 -48.78 -37.31 16.45
N ILE A 556 -47.77 -37.87 17.10
CA ILE A 556 -47.10 -39.09 16.62
C ILE A 556 -48.13 -40.23 16.56
N GLY A 557 -48.15 -40.93 15.41
CA GLY A 557 -49.11 -42.00 15.10
C GLY A 557 -50.31 -41.55 14.27
N ASP A 558 -50.52 -40.23 14.12
CA ASP A 558 -51.60 -39.71 13.28
C ASP A 558 -51.39 -40.10 11.80
N ARG A 559 -52.49 -40.42 11.11
CA ARG A 559 -52.57 -40.60 9.69
C ARG A 559 -53.44 -39.53 9.06
N ILE A 560 -52.85 -38.53 8.46
CA ILE A 560 -53.52 -37.31 8.02
C ILE A 560 -53.50 -37.23 6.48
N LEU A 561 -54.63 -36.87 5.88
CA LEU A 561 -54.73 -36.68 4.43
C LEU A 561 -53.87 -35.46 3.99
N THR A 562 -53.34 -35.55 2.80
CA THR A 562 -52.53 -34.48 2.17
C THR A 562 -53.27 -33.13 2.18
N THR A 563 -54.61 -33.15 1.93
CA THR A 563 -55.47 -31.95 1.94
C THR A 563 -55.57 -31.33 3.34
N ASP A 564 -55.69 -32.16 4.35
CA ASP A 564 -55.92 -31.72 5.74
C ASP A 564 -54.60 -31.15 6.32
N ILE A 565 -53.46 -31.76 6.00
CA ILE A 565 -52.13 -31.21 6.30
C ILE A 565 -51.96 -29.84 5.68
N GLN A 566 -52.31 -29.68 4.38
CA GLN A 566 -52.22 -28.37 3.72
C GLN A 566 -53.11 -27.33 4.36
N GLN A 567 -54.33 -27.72 4.77
CA GLN A 567 -55.26 -26.81 5.45
C GLN A 567 -54.74 -26.42 6.81
N THR A 568 -54.23 -27.34 7.63
CA THR A 568 -53.64 -27.08 8.95
C THR A 568 -52.43 -26.12 8.83
N LEU A 569 -51.51 -26.42 7.90
CA LEU A 569 -50.37 -25.54 7.64
C LEU A 569 -50.80 -24.15 7.17
N ARG A 570 -51.89 -24.06 6.37
CA ARG A 570 -52.39 -22.75 5.92
C ARG A 570 -52.91 -21.91 7.10
N VAL A 571 -53.69 -22.52 7.99
CA VAL A 571 -54.18 -21.83 9.22
C VAL A 571 -53.05 -21.35 10.09
N VAL A 572 -52.01 -22.14 10.28
CA VAL A 572 -50.81 -21.76 11.07
C VAL A 572 -50.03 -20.65 10.40
N TYR A 573 -49.85 -20.75 9.07
CA TYR A 573 -49.12 -19.71 8.30
C TYR A 573 -49.86 -18.39 8.27
N ASP A 574 -51.19 -18.40 8.06
CA ASP A 574 -52.01 -17.18 8.10
C ASP A 574 -51.95 -16.52 9.48
N ARG A 575 -52.04 -17.31 10.56
CA ARG A 575 -51.97 -16.81 11.96
C ARG A 575 -50.60 -16.17 12.27
N LEU A 576 -49.53 -16.71 11.70
CA LEU A 576 -48.17 -16.22 11.90
C LEU A 576 -47.74 -15.21 10.85
N GLY A 577 -48.63 -14.81 9.93
CA GLY A 577 -48.35 -13.82 8.88
C GLY A 577 -47.37 -14.29 7.79
N ILE A 578 -47.33 -15.59 7.51
CA ILE A 578 -46.44 -16.20 6.54
C ILE A 578 -47.18 -16.33 5.21
N ASP A 579 -46.77 -15.57 4.22
CA ASP A 579 -47.33 -15.58 2.84
C ASP A 579 -46.67 -16.70 1.99
N LYS A 580 -46.98 -17.97 2.37
CA LYS A 580 -46.52 -19.16 1.64
C LYS A 580 -47.68 -20.11 1.43
N SER A 581 -47.89 -20.57 0.17
CA SER A 581 -48.83 -21.65 -0.12
C SER A 581 -48.26 -22.97 0.42
N PRO A 582 -48.90 -23.60 1.44
CA PRO A 582 -48.35 -24.78 2.08
C PRO A 582 -48.45 -25.99 1.17
N LYS A 583 -47.41 -26.83 1.17
CA LYS A 583 -47.42 -28.18 0.64
C LYS A 583 -47.47 -29.16 1.79
N ALA A 584 -48.14 -30.30 1.61
CA ALA A 584 -48.16 -31.29 2.68
C ALA A 584 -46.76 -31.82 3.05
N THR A 585 -45.82 -31.79 2.11
CA THR A 585 -44.40 -32.11 2.34
C THR A 585 -43.66 -31.09 3.19
N ASP A 586 -44.19 -29.87 3.36
CA ASP A 586 -43.57 -28.86 4.26
C ASP A 586 -43.62 -29.35 5.71
N LEU A 587 -44.54 -30.26 6.03
CA LEU A 587 -44.62 -30.85 7.36
C LEU A 587 -43.35 -31.63 7.74
N ASN A 588 -42.56 -32.09 6.75
CA ASN A 588 -41.29 -32.80 6.95
C ASN A 588 -40.20 -31.90 7.62
N GLU A 589 -40.40 -30.59 7.62
CA GLU A 589 -39.51 -29.67 8.37
C GLU A 589 -39.73 -29.71 9.89
N PHE A 590 -40.86 -30.26 10.33
CA PHE A 590 -41.30 -30.22 11.72
C PHE A 590 -41.53 -31.60 12.35
N PHE A 591 -41.83 -32.61 11.51
CA PHE A 591 -42.11 -33.97 11.90
C PHE A 591 -41.49 -34.96 10.93
N GLU A 592 -41.14 -36.17 11.39
CA GLU A 592 -40.81 -37.29 10.54
C GLU A 592 -42.11 -37.88 9.95
N ILE A 593 -42.29 -37.72 8.63
CA ILE A 593 -43.52 -38.14 7.94
C ILE A 593 -43.22 -39.25 6.92
N HIS A 594 -44.13 -40.25 6.87
CA HIS A 594 -44.07 -41.33 5.88
C HIS A 594 -45.34 -41.35 5.02
N PRO A 595 -45.21 -41.46 3.70
CA PRO A 595 -46.36 -41.48 2.81
C PRO A 595 -47.18 -42.77 3.02
N VAL A 596 -48.50 -42.60 3.17
CA VAL A 596 -49.44 -43.70 3.35
C VAL A 596 -50.70 -43.52 2.49
N LYS A 597 -51.42 -44.63 2.25
CA LYS A 597 -52.73 -44.60 1.61
C LYS A 597 -53.81 -44.73 2.72
N ILE A 598 -54.61 -43.70 2.91
CA ILE A 598 -55.63 -43.61 3.92
C ILE A 598 -57.00 -44.01 3.32
N PRO A 599 -57.72 -44.97 3.91
CA PRO A 599 -59.08 -45.32 3.45
C PRO A 599 -60.05 -44.18 3.76
N THR A 600 -60.86 -43.81 2.78
CA THR A 600 -61.93 -42.80 2.92
C THR A 600 -63.24 -43.36 2.34
N ALA A 601 -64.37 -42.73 2.60
CA ALA A 601 -65.66 -43.15 2.06
C ALA A 601 -65.67 -43.26 0.49
N ASN A 602 -64.80 -42.49 -0.21
CA ASN A 602 -64.70 -42.44 -1.64
C ASN A 602 -63.42 -43.15 -2.17
N GLY A 603 -62.90 -44.17 -1.49
CA GLY A 603 -61.69 -44.89 -1.87
C GLY A 603 -60.45 -44.49 -1.05
N ARG A 604 -59.26 -44.97 -1.48
CA ARG A 604 -58.00 -44.67 -0.78
C ARG A 604 -57.39 -43.39 -1.32
N LYS A 605 -57.10 -42.43 -0.42
CA LYS A 605 -56.44 -41.16 -0.73
C LYS A 605 -55.02 -41.11 -0.18
N ASN A 606 -54.20 -40.25 -0.76
CA ASN A 606 -52.82 -40.01 -0.30
C ASN A 606 -52.82 -39.23 1.01
N GLY A 607 -51.98 -39.63 1.93
CA GLY A 607 -51.75 -38.95 3.21
C GLY A 607 -50.36 -39.29 3.73
N PHE A 608 -50.09 -38.84 4.95
CA PHE A 608 -48.86 -39.12 5.68
C PHE A 608 -49.13 -39.65 7.07
N GLU A 609 -48.31 -40.58 7.51
CA GLU A 609 -48.25 -41.09 8.89
C GLU A 609 -47.11 -40.33 9.61
N ILE A 610 -47.39 -39.81 10.81
CA ILE A 610 -46.43 -39.06 11.63
C ILE A 610 -45.69 -40.06 12.52
N ARG A 611 -44.36 -40.18 12.36
CA ARG A 611 -43.54 -41.19 13.06
C ARG A 611 -42.59 -40.60 14.09
N GLY A 612 -42.28 -39.31 14.00
CA GLY A 612 -41.37 -38.63 14.93
C GLY A 612 -41.50 -37.12 14.85
N ILE A 613 -40.74 -36.40 15.75
CA ILE A 613 -40.72 -34.96 15.90
C ILE A 613 -39.33 -34.43 15.54
#